data_ab5515659bbaebe2cc527e0e8c61a370
#
_entry.id   ab5515659bbaebe2cc527e0e8c61a370
#
_cell.length_a   1.000
_cell.length_b   1.000
_cell.length_c   1.000
_cell.angle_alpha   90.00
_cell.angle_beta   90.00
_cell.angle_gamma   90.00
#
_symmetry.space_group_name_H-M   'P 1'
#
loop_
_entity.id
_entity.type
_entity.pdbx_description
1 polymer ?
#
loop_
_entity_poly.entity_id
_entity_poly.type
_entity_poly.pdbx_seq_one_letter_code
_entity_poly.pdbx_strand_id
1 'polypeptide(L)'
;GVLNAVNAVIDDIADELEGVDATDQRLVDTLMIDLDGTENKGKLGANAILGVSLAVADAAAASADLSLFKYLGGPNAHLLPVPMMNILNGGAHADSNVDIQEFMIAPIGAPSFSEALRWGAEVYHTLKKVLQERELGTGLGDEGGFAPNLPSNRAALELITDAIGRAGYTPGQRREIEGRRKAAARAEHDIARADVVGAVPIDSTRPDDQV
;
A
#
# COMPACT_ATOMS: atom_id res chain seq x y z
N GLY A 1 0.77 -9.04 22.58
CA GLY A 1 0.83 -10.03 21.56
C GLY A 1 -0.51 -10.27 20.89
N VAL A 2 -0.56 -11.31 20.13
CA VAL A 2 -1.73 -11.66 19.30
C VAL A 2 -2.53 -12.85 19.88
N LEU A 3 -2.33 -13.19 21.13
CA LEU A 3 -2.95 -14.39 21.73
C LEU A 3 -4.49 -14.36 21.69
N ASN A 4 -5.10 -13.20 21.87
CA ASN A 4 -6.56 -13.07 21.76
C ASN A 4 -7.04 -13.42 20.35
N ALA A 5 -6.36 -12.96 19.32
CA ALA A 5 -6.70 -13.31 17.95
C ALA A 5 -6.49 -14.81 17.64
N VAL A 6 -5.41 -15.39 18.17
CA VAL A 6 -5.15 -16.84 18.05
C VAL A 6 -6.25 -17.65 18.74
N ASN A 7 -6.65 -17.25 19.97
CA ASN A 7 -7.73 -17.93 20.68
C ASN A 7 -9.06 -17.80 19.94
N ALA A 8 -9.39 -16.61 19.43
CA ALA A 8 -10.60 -16.40 18.62
C ALA A 8 -10.65 -17.32 17.39
N VAL A 9 -9.49 -17.58 16.76
CA VAL A 9 -9.42 -18.53 15.64
C VAL A 9 -9.66 -19.96 16.11
N ILE A 10 -9.04 -20.38 17.23
CA ILE A 10 -9.07 -21.77 17.70
C ILE A 10 -10.39 -22.11 18.38
N ASP A 11 -10.90 -21.20 19.23
CA ASP A 11 -12.01 -21.50 20.13
C ASP A 11 -13.38 -21.11 19.54
N ASP A 12 -13.43 -20.14 18.61
CA ASP A 12 -14.68 -19.60 18.06
C ASP A 12 -14.81 -19.88 16.55
N ILE A 13 -13.83 -19.43 15.75
CA ILE A 13 -13.92 -19.47 14.27
C ILE A 13 -13.79 -20.91 13.74
N ALA A 14 -12.90 -21.70 14.32
CA ALA A 14 -12.66 -23.07 13.84
C ALA A 14 -13.95 -23.93 13.95
N ASP A 15 -14.66 -23.84 15.06
CA ASP A 15 -15.91 -24.58 15.28
C ASP A 15 -17.02 -24.13 14.30
N GLU A 16 -17.12 -22.84 14.02
CA GLU A 16 -18.12 -22.30 13.07
C GLU A 16 -17.87 -22.73 11.63
N LEU A 17 -16.60 -22.91 11.25
CA LEU A 17 -16.23 -23.27 9.90
C LEU A 17 -16.06 -24.79 9.66
N GLU A 18 -16.27 -25.62 10.67
CA GLU A 18 -16.16 -27.07 10.53
C GLU A 18 -17.16 -27.61 9.48
N GLY A 19 -16.62 -28.28 8.45
CA GLY A 19 -17.43 -28.83 7.36
C GLY A 19 -17.84 -27.85 6.28
N VAL A 20 -17.46 -26.57 6.37
CA VAL A 20 -17.72 -25.58 5.33
C VAL A 20 -16.77 -25.81 4.16
N ASP A 21 -17.29 -25.69 2.94
CA ASP A 21 -16.48 -25.78 1.71
C ASP A 21 -15.56 -24.58 1.56
N ALA A 22 -14.25 -24.80 1.58
CA ALA A 22 -13.25 -23.76 1.43
C ALA A 22 -13.33 -23.00 0.09
N THR A 23 -13.97 -23.57 -0.92
CA THR A 23 -14.17 -22.89 -2.22
C THR A 23 -15.29 -21.86 -2.19
N ASP A 24 -16.17 -21.90 -1.18
CA ASP A 24 -17.21 -20.86 -0.98
C ASP A 24 -16.70 -19.74 -0.05
N GLN A 25 -15.76 -18.96 -0.57
CA GLN A 25 -15.16 -17.83 0.18
C GLN A 25 -16.19 -16.88 0.75
N ARG A 26 -17.28 -16.64 0.02
CA ARG A 26 -18.32 -15.69 0.48
C ARG A 26 -19.06 -16.22 1.69
N LEU A 27 -19.35 -17.53 1.71
CA LEU A 27 -19.99 -18.16 2.86
C LEU A 27 -19.05 -18.12 4.07
N VAL A 28 -17.78 -18.50 3.90
CA VAL A 28 -16.76 -18.46 4.95
C VAL A 28 -16.65 -17.05 5.57
N ASP A 29 -16.51 -16.04 4.74
CA ASP A 29 -16.37 -14.65 5.21
C ASP A 29 -17.65 -14.16 5.91
N THR A 30 -18.82 -14.52 5.38
CA THR A 30 -20.11 -14.15 5.99
C THR A 30 -20.28 -14.80 7.37
N LEU A 31 -19.99 -16.10 7.50
CA LEU A 31 -20.08 -16.81 8.78
C LEU A 31 -19.21 -16.16 9.85
N MET A 32 -17.96 -15.80 9.51
CA MET A 32 -17.06 -15.12 10.45
C MET A 32 -17.53 -13.71 10.83
N ILE A 33 -18.10 -12.96 9.88
CA ILE A 33 -18.66 -11.63 10.14
C ILE A 33 -19.90 -11.71 11.03
N ASP A 34 -20.78 -12.66 10.78
CA ASP A 34 -21.99 -12.90 11.57
C ASP A 34 -21.65 -13.39 12.99
N LEU A 35 -20.64 -14.25 13.13
CA LEU A 35 -20.12 -14.72 14.40
C LEU A 35 -19.53 -13.58 15.25
N ASP A 36 -18.85 -12.63 14.62
CA ASP A 36 -18.38 -11.41 15.28
C ASP A 36 -19.55 -10.52 15.70
N GLY A 37 -20.51 -10.29 14.82
CA GLY A 37 -21.73 -9.55 15.05
C GLY A 37 -21.55 -8.06 15.36
N THR A 38 -20.33 -7.51 15.25
CA THR A 38 -20.03 -6.10 15.46
C THR A 38 -19.72 -5.39 14.16
N GLU A 39 -20.08 -4.10 14.05
CA GLU A 39 -19.86 -3.30 12.83
C GLU A 39 -18.38 -3.23 12.44
N ASN A 40 -17.49 -3.14 13.43
CA ASN A 40 -16.05 -2.94 13.25
C ASN A 40 -15.21 -4.22 13.49
N LYS A 41 -15.84 -5.40 13.56
CA LYS A 41 -15.16 -6.68 13.85
C LYS A 41 -14.37 -6.64 15.18
N GLY A 42 -14.98 -6.00 16.19
CA GLY A 42 -14.34 -5.75 17.47
C GLY A 42 -14.39 -6.92 18.46
N LYS A 43 -15.24 -7.95 18.25
CA LYS A 43 -15.37 -9.09 19.14
C LYS A 43 -14.25 -10.12 18.87
N LEU A 44 -14.12 -10.60 17.67
CA LEU A 44 -13.11 -11.58 17.27
C LEU A 44 -11.77 -10.92 16.89
N GLY A 45 -11.84 -9.69 16.39
CA GLY A 45 -10.73 -8.93 15.85
C GLY A 45 -10.58 -9.08 14.34
N ALA A 46 -10.42 -7.96 13.65
CA ALA A 46 -10.27 -7.95 12.20
C ALA A 46 -9.08 -8.78 11.70
N ASN A 47 -8.00 -8.83 12.47
CA ASN A 47 -6.82 -9.62 12.15
C ASN A 47 -7.07 -11.14 12.21
N ALA A 48 -7.89 -11.62 13.16
CA ALA A 48 -8.28 -13.03 13.22
C ALA A 48 -9.15 -13.40 12.01
N ILE A 49 -10.18 -12.62 11.71
CA ILE A 49 -11.08 -12.83 10.59
C ILE A 49 -10.31 -12.80 9.26
N LEU A 50 -9.47 -11.78 9.04
CA LEU A 50 -8.68 -11.66 7.81
C LEU A 50 -7.66 -12.80 7.68
N GLY A 51 -7.02 -13.19 8.77
CA GLY A 51 -6.05 -14.31 8.77
C GLY A 51 -6.69 -15.62 8.29
N VAL A 52 -7.88 -15.94 8.78
CA VAL A 52 -8.62 -17.14 8.35
C VAL A 52 -9.11 -16.99 6.92
N SER A 53 -9.68 -15.86 6.54
CA SER A 53 -10.15 -15.59 5.17
C SER A 53 -9.04 -15.80 4.13
N LEU A 54 -7.83 -15.28 4.39
CA LEU A 54 -6.67 -15.47 3.53
C LEU A 54 -6.20 -16.94 3.49
N ALA A 55 -6.17 -17.61 4.62
CA ALA A 55 -5.75 -19.02 4.70
C ALA A 55 -6.71 -19.93 3.93
N VAL A 56 -8.03 -19.67 4.01
CA VAL A 56 -9.05 -20.40 3.24
C VAL A 56 -8.89 -20.16 1.75
N ALA A 57 -8.67 -18.92 1.32
CA ALA A 57 -8.43 -18.60 -0.09
C ALA A 57 -7.19 -19.33 -0.64
N ASP A 58 -6.11 -19.40 0.15
CA ASP A 58 -4.89 -20.11 -0.24
C ASP A 58 -5.10 -21.64 -0.31
N ALA A 59 -5.81 -22.22 0.66
CA ALA A 59 -6.19 -23.62 0.64
C ALA A 59 -7.07 -23.98 -0.56
N ALA A 60 -8.05 -23.14 -0.89
CA ALA A 60 -8.91 -23.33 -2.06
C ALA A 60 -8.12 -23.23 -3.37
N ALA A 61 -7.19 -22.28 -3.47
CA ALA A 61 -6.29 -22.16 -4.62
C ALA A 61 -5.41 -23.42 -4.77
N ALA A 62 -4.83 -23.92 -3.68
CA ALA A 62 -4.03 -25.13 -3.67
C ALA A 62 -4.87 -26.37 -4.05
N SER A 63 -6.12 -26.48 -3.56
CA SER A 63 -7.05 -27.54 -3.94
C SER A 63 -7.39 -27.54 -5.44
N ALA A 64 -7.39 -26.36 -6.06
CA ALA A 64 -7.61 -26.19 -7.50
C ALA A 64 -6.32 -26.32 -8.35
N ASP A 65 -5.17 -26.59 -7.73
CA ASP A 65 -3.85 -26.61 -8.37
C ASP A 65 -3.51 -25.28 -9.08
N LEU A 66 -3.92 -24.17 -8.46
CA LEU A 66 -3.69 -22.81 -8.95
C LEU A 66 -2.83 -22.01 -7.96
N SER A 67 -2.03 -21.07 -8.48
CA SER A 67 -1.45 -20.04 -7.64
C SER A 67 -2.55 -19.09 -7.15
N LEU A 68 -2.42 -18.54 -5.92
CA LEU A 68 -3.44 -17.69 -5.31
C LEU A 68 -3.86 -16.51 -6.22
N PHE A 69 -2.90 -15.86 -6.88
CA PHE A 69 -3.23 -14.74 -7.77
C PHE A 69 -4.08 -15.15 -8.99
N LYS A 70 -3.89 -16.39 -9.50
CA LYS A 70 -4.72 -16.93 -10.59
C LYS A 70 -6.08 -17.37 -10.10
N TYR A 71 -6.14 -17.94 -8.90
CA TYR A 71 -7.41 -18.34 -8.28
C TYR A 71 -8.30 -17.12 -8.05
N LEU A 72 -7.76 -16.05 -7.46
CA LEU A 72 -8.51 -14.83 -7.18
C LEU A 72 -8.78 -13.98 -8.42
N GLY A 73 -7.80 -13.82 -9.31
CA GLY A 73 -7.86 -12.91 -10.44
C GLY A 73 -8.31 -13.52 -11.76
N GLY A 74 -8.42 -14.86 -11.80
CA GLY A 74 -8.80 -15.60 -13.03
C GLY A 74 -7.70 -15.63 -14.11
N PRO A 75 -8.05 -16.09 -15.34
CA PRO A 75 -7.07 -16.32 -16.40
C PRO A 75 -6.36 -15.06 -16.89
N ASN A 76 -6.96 -13.89 -16.68
CA ASN A 76 -6.39 -12.59 -17.10
C ASN A 76 -5.51 -11.93 -16.02
N ALA A 77 -5.33 -12.56 -14.88
CA ALA A 77 -4.47 -12.03 -13.81
C ALA A 77 -2.98 -12.20 -14.18
N HIS A 78 -2.39 -11.20 -14.82
CA HIS A 78 -0.99 -11.19 -15.27
C HIS A 78 -0.31 -9.83 -15.18
N LEU A 79 -1.05 -8.79 -14.74
CA LEU A 79 -0.54 -7.43 -14.66
C LEU A 79 -0.22 -7.07 -13.21
N LEU A 80 1.06 -6.74 -12.94
CA LEU A 80 1.46 -6.18 -11.67
C LEU A 80 1.02 -4.71 -11.57
N PRO A 81 0.54 -4.26 -10.42
CA PRO A 81 0.24 -2.84 -10.19
C PRO A 81 1.51 -2.00 -10.18
N VAL A 82 1.37 -0.69 -10.39
CA VAL A 82 2.46 0.25 -10.12
C VAL A 82 2.78 0.19 -8.63
N PRO A 83 4.05 -0.06 -8.24
CA PRO A 83 4.40 -0.10 -6.83
C PRO A 83 4.28 1.31 -6.21
N MET A 84 3.64 1.40 -5.07
CA MET A 84 3.68 2.58 -4.22
C MET A 84 4.64 2.31 -3.06
N MET A 85 5.57 3.23 -2.81
CA MET A 85 6.61 3.05 -1.81
C MET A 85 6.56 4.18 -0.81
N ASN A 86 6.32 3.84 0.46
CA ASN A 86 6.41 4.79 1.56
C ASN A 86 7.88 5.13 1.83
N ILE A 87 8.25 6.40 1.69
CA ILE A 87 9.64 6.86 1.84
C ILE A 87 9.83 7.89 2.95
N LEU A 88 8.73 8.47 3.47
CA LEU A 88 8.75 9.38 4.61
C LEU A 88 7.50 9.14 5.47
N ASN A 89 7.71 9.02 6.77
CA ASN A 89 6.67 8.78 7.76
C ASN A 89 6.42 9.99 8.66
N GLY A 90 5.19 10.10 9.13
CA GLY A 90 4.77 11.02 10.18
C GLY A 90 3.59 10.45 10.96
N GLY A 91 2.80 11.29 11.61
CA GLY A 91 1.65 10.90 12.38
C GLY A 91 1.95 9.80 13.40
N ALA A 92 1.09 8.77 13.45
CA ALA A 92 1.27 7.64 14.38
C ALA A 92 2.43 6.69 14.01
N HIS A 93 2.96 6.77 12.77
CA HIS A 93 4.04 5.91 12.27
C HIS A 93 5.45 6.47 12.52
N ALA A 94 5.57 7.63 13.14
CA ALA A 94 6.85 8.27 13.42
C ALA A 94 6.78 9.17 14.66
N ASP A 95 7.84 9.16 15.46
CA ASP A 95 8.03 10.17 16.52
C ASP A 95 8.58 11.45 15.87
N SER A 96 7.71 12.19 15.20
CA SER A 96 8.01 13.42 14.49
C SER A 96 6.85 14.41 14.58
N ASN A 97 7.08 15.65 14.15
CA ASN A 97 6.06 16.69 14.13
C ASN A 97 5.29 16.80 12.80
N VAL A 98 5.42 15.80 11.94
CA VAL A 98 4.66 15.68 10.68
C VAL A 98 3.38 14.91 10.94
N ASP A 99 2.21 15.47 10.58
CA ASP A 99 0.90 14.89 10.92
C ASP A 99 0.48 13.74 9.99
N ILE A 100 0.86 13.81 8.70
CA ILE A 100 0.52 12.80 7.70
C ILE A 100 1.38 11.55 7.95
N GLN A 101 0.72 10.39 8.09
CA GLN A 101 1.38 9.14 8.45
C GLN A 101 2.35 8.63 7.40
N GLU A 102 2.00 8.76 6.11
CA GLU A 102 2.72 8.17 5.00
C GLU A 102 2.85 9.13 3.83
N PHE A 103 4.05 9.21 3.28
CA PHE A 103 4.33 9.90 2.02
C PHE A 103 4.93 8.91 1.05
N MET A 104 4.17 8.60 0.00
CA MET A 104 4.52 7.58 -0.97
C MET A 104 4.97 8.18 -2.29
N ILE A 105 5.83 7.44 -2.99
CA ILE A 105 6.14 7.67 -4.41
C ILE A 105 5.55 6.56 -5.26
N ALA A 106 5.15 6.90 -6.48
CA ALA A 106 4.59 5.97 -7.46
C ALA A 106 5.28 6.18 -8.82
N PRO A 107 6.16 5.28 -9.27
CA PRO A 107 6.89 5.39 -10.53
C PRO A 107 6.01 5.04 -11.74
N ILE A 108 5.01 5.85 -12.02
CA ILE A 108 3.96 5.57 -13.04
C ILE A 108 4.47 5.58 -14.48
N GLY A 109 5.64 6.20 -14.74
CA GLY A 109 6.26 6.27 -16.06
C GLY A 109 7.24 5.14 -16.34
N ALA A 110 7.49 4.25 -15.38
CA ALA A 110 8.42 3.15 -15.54
C ALA A 110 7.94 2.12 -16.57
N PRO A 111 8.81 1.63 -17.46
CA PRO A 111 8.43 0.69 -18.52
C PRO A 111 8.18 -0.74 -18.02
N SER A 112 8.61 -1.06 -16.79
CA SER A 112 8.43 -2.36 -16.16
C SER A 112 8.38 -2.23 -14.63
N PHE A 113 7.88 -3.27 -13.97
CA PHE A 113 7.85 -3.34 -12.50
C PHE A 113 9.28 -3.28 -11.90
N SER A 114 10.25 -3.96 -12.51
CA SER A 114 11.65 -3.95 -12.06
C SER A 114 12.26 -2.55 -12.16
N GLU A 115 11.97 -1.81 -13.23
CA GLU A 115 12.41 -0.43 -13.36
C GLU A 115 11.70 0.48 -12.35
N ALA A 116 10.41 0.28 -12.11
CA ALA A 116 9.69 1.02 -11.09
C ALA A 116 10.32 0.85 -9.69
N LEU A 117 10.68 -0.38 -9.32
CA LEU A 117 11.39 -0.65 -8.07
C LEU A 117 12.77 0.02 -8.02
N ARG A 118 13.53 -0.03 -9.12
CA ARG A 118 14.84 0.63 -9.22
C ARG A 118 14.71 2.14 -9.01
N TRP A 119 13.77 2.79 -9.71
CA TRP A 119 13.52 4.22 -9.56
C TRP A 119 13.16 4.59 -8.13
N GLY A 120 12.27 3.81 -7.49
CA GLY A 120 11.89 4.03 -6.10
C GLY A 120 13.08 3.94 -5.15
N ALA A 121 13.94 2.93 -5.33
CA ALA A 121 15.15 2.77 -4.52
C ALA A 121 16.13 3.95 -4.73
N GLU A 122 16.32 4.41 -5.95
CA GLU A 122 17.20 5.55 -6.25
C GLU A 122 16.69 6.84 -5.62
N VAL A 123 15.37 7.09 -5.68
CA VAL A 123 14.76 8.25 -5.02
C VAL A 123 14.88 8.14 -3.49
N TYR A 124 14.64 6.97 -2.92
CA TYR A 124 14.79 6.74 -1.48
C TYR A 124 16.20 7.04 -0.99
N HIS A 125 17.23 6.51 -1.67
CA HIS A 125 18.63 6.78 -1.32
C HIS A 125 19.02 8.24 -1.56
N THR A 126 18.44 8.89 -2.57
CA THR A 126 18.65 10.32 -2.82
C THR A 126 18.00 11.17 -1.72
N LEU A 127 16.79 10.81 -1.28
CA LEU A 127 16.13 11.47 -0.15
C LEU A 127 16.99 11.38 1.12
N LYS A 128 17.59 10.22 1.39
CA LYS A 128 18.52 10.07 2.52
C LYS A 128 19.66 11.09 2.46
N LYS A 129 20.28 11.27 1.28
CA LYS A 129 21.36 12.26 1.09
C LYS A 129 20.86 13.70 1.29
N VAL A 130 19.69 14.02 0.74
CA VAL A 130 19.06 15.36 0.92
C VAL A 130 18.80 15.66 2.40
N LEU A 131 18.31 14.68 3.15
CA LEU A 131 18.09 14.83 4.59
C LEU A 131 19.41 15.07 5.34
N GLN A 132 20.46 14.31 5.01
CA GLN A 132 21.81 14.47 5.61
C GLN A 132 22.42 15.84 5.29
N GLU A 133 22.33 16.30 4.06
CA GLU A 133 22.82 17.63 3.62
C GLU A 133 22.10 18.79 4.34
N ARG A 134 20.84 18.57 4.75
CA ARG A 134 20.05 19.55 5.51
C ARG A 134 20.13 19.34 7.03
N GLU A 135 21.02 18.47 7.50
CA GLU A 135 21.19 18.13 8.92
C GLU A 135 19.89 17.62 9.57
N LEU A 136 19.02 16.97 8.78
CA LEU A 136 17.78 16.37 9.23
C LEU A 136 17.97 14.90 9.62
N GLY A 137 17.12 14.41 10.53
CA GLY A 137 17.15 13.01 10.97
C GLY A 137 16.90 12.02 9.82
N THR A 138 17.66 10.92 9.81
CA THR A 138 17.47 9.78 8.88
C THR A 138 17.05 8.52 9.62
N GLY A 139 16.50 8.65 10.83
CA GLY A 139 15.82 7.58 11.53
C GLY A 139 14.59 7.11 10.73
N LEU A 140 14.22 5.85 10.92
CA LEU A 140 13.09 5.24 10.21
C LEU A 140 11.85 5.24 11.10
N GLY A 141 10.70 5.47 10.49
CA GLY A 141 9.40 5.19 11.08
C GLY A 141 9.04 3.71 10.98
N ASP A 142 7.86 3.37 11.45
CA ASP A 142 7.38 1.98 11.57
C ASP A 142 7.30 1.23 10.23
N GLU A 143 7.17 1.96 9.13
CA GLU A 143 7.04 1.38 7.78
C GLU A 143 8.27 1.62 6.88
N GLY A 144 9.40 1.96 7.47
CA GLY A 144 10.68 2.09 6.77
C GLY A 144 10.89 3.39 5.99
N GLY A 145 9.95 4.33 6.03
CA GLY A 145 10.15 5.72 5.59
C GLY A 145 10.99 6.50 6.60
N PHE A 146 11.70 7.55 6.14
CA PHE A 146 12.43 8.43 7.05
C PHE A 146 11.46 9.24 7.93
N ALA A 147 11.85 9.52 9.17
CA ALA A 147 11.05 10.24 10.15
C ALA A 147 11.71 11.56 10.62
N PRO A 148 11.98 12.53 9.72
CA PRO A 148 12.56 13.81 10.11
C PRO A 148 11.54 14.70 10.80
N ASN A 149 12.00 15.57 11.70
CA ASN A 149 11.21 16.72 12.15
C ASN A 149 11.21 17.80 11.06
N LEU A 150 10.03 18.21 10.62
CA LEU A 150 9.84 19.18 9.56
C LEU A 150 8.87 20.29 10.01
N PRO A 151 8.98 21.51 9.46
CA PRO A 151 8.12 22.61 9.86
C PRO A 151 6.65 22.43 9.42
N SER A 152 6.37 21.54 8.46
CA SER A 152 5.02 21.27 7.96
C SER A 152 4.97 20.01 7.08
N ASN A 153 3.77 19.48 6.87
CA ASN A 153 3.50 18.40 5.89
C ASN A 153 3.92 18.81 4.46
N ARG A 154 3.80 20.07 4.11
CA ARG A 154 4.24 20.62 2.82
C ARG A 154 5.77 20.49 2.66
N ALA A 155 6.54 20.74 3.71
CA ALA A 155 7.99 20.58 3.67
C ALA A 155 8.42 19.14 3.37
N ALA A 156 7.64 18.14 3.82
CA ALA A 156 7.87 16.73 3.46
C ALA A 156 7.70 16.50 1.95
N LEU A 157 6.64 17.04 1.35
CA LEU A 157 6.41 16.94 -0.10
C LEU A 157 7.48 17.65 -0.92
N GLU A 158 7.94 18.83 -0.45
CA GLU A 158 9.02 19.57 -1.09
C GLU A 158 10.35 18.81 -1.06
N LEU A 159 10.67 18.14 0.07
CA LEU A 159 11.85 17.28 0.19
C LEU A 159 11.80 16.09 -0.78
N ILE A 160 10.65 15.43 -0.87
CA ILE A 160 10.45 14.30 -1.78
C ILE A 160 10.57 14.77 -3.23
N THR A 161 9.97 15.90 -3.58
CA THR A 161 10.04 16.49 -4.93
C THR A 161 11.48 16.83 -5.30
N ASP A 162 12.27 17.43 -4.38
CA ASP A 162 13.69 17.70 -4.56
C ASP A 162 14.48 16.39 -4.78
N ALA A 163 14.20 15.37 -3.97
CA ALA A 163 14.86 14.06 -4.10
C ALA A 163 14.57 13.38 -5.44
N ILE A 164 13.34 13.45 -5.95
CA ILE A 164 12.95 12.92 -7.26
C ILE A 164 13.74 13.63 -8.36
N GLY A 165 13.79 14.97 -8.33
CA GLY A 165 14.54 15.76 -9.31
C GLY A 165 16.05 15.45 -9.29
N ARG A 166 16.65 15.36 -8.09
CA ARG A 166 18.08 15.02 -7.93
C ARG A 166 18.41 13.58 -8.32
N ALA A 167 17.45 12.67 -8.21
CA ALA A 167 17.60 11.30 -8.71
C ALA A 167 17.53 11.21 -10.26
N GLY A 168 17.23 12.33 -10.94
CA GLY A 168 17.16 12.40 -12.40
C GLY A 168 15.78 12.11 -12.98
N TYR A 169 14.73 12.14 -12.15
CA TYR A 169 13.35 11.92 -12.56
C TYR A 169 12.53 13.21 -12.51
N THR A 170 11.39 13.20 -13.22
CA THR A 170 10.48 14.36 -13.24
C THR A 170 9.31 14.11 -12.29
N PRO A 171 9.11 14.96 -11.26
CA PRO A 171 7.96 14.84 -10.36
C PRO A 171 6.68 15.33 -11.04
N GLY A 172 5.57 14.63 -10.80
CA GLY A 172 4.22 15.19 -10.94
C GLY A 172 3.66 15.35 -12.35
N GLN A 173 4.26 14.79 -13.41
CA GLN A 173 3.59 14.80 -14.71
C GLN A 173 2.60 13.64 -14.83
N ARG A 174 1.33 13.94 -14.58
CA ARG A 174 0.22 13.11 -15.02
C ARG A 174 0.15 13.20 -16.55
N ARG A 175 0.74 12.26 -17.28
CA ARG A 175 0.33 12.05 -18.67
C ARG A 175 -1.13 11.60 -18.63
N GLU A 176 -2.04 12.50 -19.03
CA GLU A 176 -3.44 12.16 -19.27
C GLU A 176 -3.50 11.06 -20.34
N ILE A 177 -3.69 9.83 -19.88
CA ILE A 177 -4.15 8.76 -20.76
C ILE A 177 -5.64 9.03 -20.96
N GLU A 178 -5.98 9.72 -22.02
CA GLU A 178 -7.32 10.21 -22.38
C GLU A 178 -8.40 9.12 -22.41
N GLY A 179 -8.04 7.83 -22.34
CA GLY A 179 -8.95 6.69 -22.37
C GLY A 179 -9.42 6.16 -21.00
N ARG A 180 -8.82 6.56 -19.87
CA ARG A 180 -9.13 6.00 -18.54
C ARG A 180 -9.83 6.96 -17.56
N ARG A 181 -10.17 8.16 -17.99
CA ARG A 181 -10.82 9.19 -17.15
C ARG A 181 -12.15 8.77 -16.52
N LYS A 182 -12.91 7.85 -17.13
CA LYS A 182 -14.22 7.43 -16.59
C LYS A 182 -14.14 6.40 -15.45
N ALA A 183 -13.05 5.65 -15.35
CA ALA A 183 -12.84 4.69 -14.26
C ALA A 183 -12.18 5.36 -13.04
N ALA A 184 -11.25 6.30 -13.26
CA ALA A 184 -10.57 7.05 -12.20
C ALA A 184 -11.49 8.02 -11.45
N ALA A 185 -12.45 8.66 -12.14
CA ALA A 185 -13.37 9.60 -11.51
C ALA A 185 -14.33 8.95 -10.48
N ARG A 186 -14.59 7.63 -10.58
CA ARG A 186 -15.31 6.89 -9.55
C ARG A 186 -14.42 6.56 -8.35
N ALA A 187 -13.16 6.23 -8.58
CA ALA A 187 -12.19 5.97 -7.52
C ALA A 187 -11.80 7.25 -6.75
N GLU A 188 -11.74 8.42 -7.40
CA GLU A 188 -11.44 9.70 -6.75
C GLU A 188 -12.53 10.12 -5.75
N HIS A 189 -13.78 9.73 -5.96
CA HIS A 189 -14.88 10.03 -5.02
C HIS A 189 -14.82 9.18 -3.75
N ASP A 190 -14.29 7.97 -3.84
CA ASP A 190 -14.12 7.06 -2.70
C ASP A 190 -12.80 7.32 -1.95
N ILE A 191 -11.75 7.78 -2.65
CA ILE A 191 -10.44 8.16 -2.05
C ILE A 191 -10.53 9.49 -1.29
N ALA A 192 -11.44 10.40 -1.63
CA ALA A 192 -11.66 11.65 -0.88
C ALA A 192 -12.20 11.45 0.54
N ARG A 193 -12.47 10.21 0.94
CA ARG A 193 -12.89 9.81 2.30
C ARG A 193 -11.86 8.95 3.06
N ALA A 194 -10.78 8.52 2.41
CA ALA A 194 -9.67 7.83 3.06
C ALA A 194 -8.53 8.82 3.31
N ASP A 195 -7.94 8.76 4.48
CA ASP A 195 -6.81 9.60 4.89
C ASP A 195 -5.78 9.78 3.77
N VAL A 196 -5.47 11.03 3.47
CA VAL A 196 -4.70 11.45 2.30
C VAL A 196 -3.33 10.78 2.27
N VAL A 197 -3.21 9.73 1.48
CA VAL A 197 -1.92 9.19 1.08
C VAL A 197 -1.33 10.15 0.04
N GLY A 198 -0.33 10.93 0.43
CA GLY A 198 0.39 11.83 -0.47
C GLY A 198 1.29 11.05 -1.40
N ALA A 199 0.74 10.49 -2.50
CA ALA A 199 1.56 9.86 -3.53
C ALA A 199 2.13 10.91 -4.49
N VAL A 200 3.46 10.98 -4.61
CA VAL A 200 4.15 11.79 -5.61
C VAL A 200 4.49 10.92 -6.81
N PRO A 201 3.87 11.13 -7.98
CA PRO A 201 4.19 10.34 -9.18
C PRO A 201 5.58 10.68 -9.72
N ILE A 202 6.26 9.68 -10.29
CA ILE A 202 7.57 9.81 -10.92
C ILE A 202 7.46 9.42 -12.40
N ASP A 203 7.98 10.27 -13.29
CA ASP A 203 8.06 10.01 -14.73
C ASP A 203 9.53 10.17 -15.23
N SER A 204 9.90 9.46 -16.28
CA SER A 204 11.26 9.46 -16.86
C SER A 204 11.49 10.50 -17.96
N THR A 205 10.48 11.27 -18.37
CA THR A 205 10.66 12.25 -19.44
C THR A 205 11.52 13.42 -18.97
N ARG A 206 12.78 13.45 -19.43
CA ARG A 206 13.62 14.64 -19.31
C ARG A 206 13.02 15.77 -20.18
N PRO A 207 13.08 17.04 -19.74
CA PRO A 207 12.60 18.16 -20.53
C PRO A 207 13.39 18.41 -21.84
N ASP A 208 14.52 17.74 -22.05
CA ASP A 208 15.49 18.03 -23.10
C ASP A 208 15.36 17.15 -24.37
N ASP A 209 14.39 16.25 -24.47
CA ASP A 209 14.17 15.42 -25.66
C ASP A 209 13.24 16.08 -26.72
N GLN A 210 13.13 17.41 -26.72
CA GLN A 210 12.53 18.17 -27.80
C GLN A 210 13.59 19.03 -28.50
N VAL A 211 14.35 18.41 -29.42
CA VAL A 211 15.05 19.08 -30.53
C VAL A 211 14.63 18.39 -31.83
#